data_39927cd5c420cdb1a58084c1a8530efb
#
_entry.id   39927cd5c420cdb1a58084c1a8530efb
#
_cell.length_a   1.000
_cell.length_b   1.000
_cell.length_c   1.000
_cell.angle_alpha   90.00
_cell.angle_beta   90.00
_cell.angle_gamma   90.00
#
_symmetry.space_group_name_H-M   'P 1'
#
loop_
_entity.id
_entity.type
_entity.pdbx_description
1 polymer ?
#
loop_
_entity_poly.entity_id
_entity_poly.type
_entity_poly.pdbx_seq_one_letter_code
_entity_poly.pdbx_strand_id
1 'polypeptide(L)'
;MTLRDALADYLRLRHRLGFEMPQDGRLLDGFVEFLERAGAERITTELALEWARMPVHAHPHYWRQRLSVVRGFARHLATIDPASEVPSKDLLPGHRPRIAPYIYTEQEIQALIAAAGRLTPPLRAARHQTLIGLLAVTGMRPGETLALDRHDVDLRHGTVHVRAGKQKKQREVPLHPSTIRALRNYARLRDARFPEPSTPAFFIGARGRRVPRGELNRTFTTLIREIGLDGRGARARPRPHDLRHTLAVRTLLDWHPAGQDIDRRMPLLSAFLGHVDPSSTYWYLEAVPELLELISRRLEQPPEVL
;
A
#
# COMPACT_ATOMS: atom_id res chain seq x y z
N MET A 1 26.37 3.97 27.19
CA MET A 1 25.62 4.14 25.92
C MET A 1 24.25 4.67 26.30
N THR A 2 23.86 5.82 25.77
CA THR A 2 22.54 6.40 26.04
C THR A 2 21.45 5.68 25.23
N LEU A 3 20.18 5.81 25.64
CA LEU A 3 19.05 5.29 24.85
C LEU A 3 19.01 5.87 23.44
N ARG A 4 19.44 7.12 23.28
CA ARG A 4 19.54 7.79 21.98
C ARG A 4 20.62 7.20 21.10
N ASP A 5 21.78 6.86 21.66
CA ASP A 5 22.85 6.16 20.92
C ASP A 5 22.38 4.78 20.48
N ALA A 6 21.72 4.03 21.36
CA ALA A 6 21.16 2.72 21.07
C ALA A 6 20.09 2.78 19.98
N LEU A 7 19.23 3.82 19.97
CA LEU A 7 18.26 4.04 18.92
C LEU A 7 18.93 4.33 17.57
N ALA A 8 19.96 5.19 17.58
CA ALA A 8 20.71 5.49 16.36
C ALA A 8 21.36 4.25 15.76
N ASP A 9 21.94 3.38 16.61
CA ASP A 9 22.51 2.09 16.19
C ASP A 9 21.45 1.13 15.64
N TYR A 10 20.32 1.03 16.32
CA TYR A 10 19.19 0.21 15.85
C TYR A 10 18.70 0.67 14.47
N LEU A 11 18.47 1.97 14.28
CA LEU A 11 18.02 2.50 12.99
C LEU A 11 19.06 2.30 11.89
N ARG A 12 20.36 2.46 12.18
CA ARG A 12 21.45 2.15 11.24
C ARG A 12 21.44 0.67 10.85
N LEU A 13 21.32 -0.22 11.81
CA LEU A 13 21.21 -1.66 11.56
C LEU A 13 20.02 -1.97 10.67
N ARG A 14 18.84 -1.44 11.00
CA ARG A 14 17.61 -1.63 10.21
C ARG A 14 17.76 -1.12 8.77
N HIS A 15 18.39 0.05 8.59
CA HIS A 15 18.68 0.60 7.25
C HIS A 15 19.64 -0.29 6.46
N ARG A 16 20.72 -0.80 7.08
CA ARG A 16 21.66 -1.73 6.43
C ARG A 16 20.98 -3.04 6.02
N LEU A 17 20.05 -3.52 6.82
CA LEU A 17 19.22 -4.68 6.50
C LEU A 17 18.13 -4.36 5.47
N GLY A 18 18.12 -3.14 4.99
CA GLY A 18 17.27 -2.72 3.94
C GLY A 18 15.89 -2.21 4.39
N PHE A 19 15.58 -1.84 5.67
CA PHE A 19 14.31 -1.26 6.12
C PHE A 19 14.37 0.27 6.16
N GLU A 20 13.50 0.99 5.45
CA GLU A 20 13.51 2.47 5.42
C GLU A 20 12.95 3.14 6.69
N MET A 21 12.08 2.50 7.41
CA MET A 21 11.49 2.88 8.71
C MET A 21 11.16 4.39 8.93
N PRO A 22 10.66 5.17 7.96
CA PRO A 22 10.51 6.62 8.13
C PRO A 22 9.45 7.00 9.17
N GLN A 23 8.42 6.16 9.35
CA GLN A 23 7.37 6.37 10.35
C GLN A 23 7.76 5.77 11.69
N ASP A 24 8.31 4.58 11.68
CA ASP A 24 8.73 3.87 12.90
C ASP A 24 9.89 4.60 13.57
N GLY A 25 10.85 5.15 12.80
CA GLY A 25 11.92 5.99 13.32
C GLY A 25 11.39 7.20 14.11
N ARG A 26 10.44 7.95 13.51
CA ARG A 26 9.82 9.11 14.21
C ARG A 26 9.06 8.69 15.48
N LEU A 27 8.42 7.54 15.47
CA LEU A 27 7.76 7.02 16.67
C LEU A 27 8.78 6.67 17.76
N LEU A 28 9.90 6.05 17.38
CA LEU A 28 10.96 5.70 18.31
C LEU A 28 11.70 6.94 18.85
N ASP A 29 11.94 7.95 18.01
CA ASP A 29 12.47 9.23 18.47
C ASP A 29 11.59 9.85 19.57
N GLY A 30 10.27 9.89 19.33
CA GLY A 30 9.31 10.37 20.33
C GLY A 30 9.20 9.48 21.57
N PHE A 31 9.47 8.18 21.45
CA PHE A 31 9.52 7.27 22.61
C PHE A 31 10.77 7.51 23.45
N VAL A 32 11.93 7.63 22.83
CA VAL A 32 13.19 7.92 23.57
C VAL A 32 13.12 9.28 24.23
N GLU A 33 12.56 10.31 23.56
CA GLU A 33 12.33 11.60 24.18
C GLU A 33 11.39 11.55 25.40
N PHE A 34 10.37 10.68 25.37
CA PHE A 34 9.50 10.42 26.50
C PHE A 34 10.26 9.78 27.67
N LEU A 35 11.09 8.77 27.41
CA LEU A 35 11.92 8.10 28.43
C LEU A 35 12.93 9.09 29.07
N GLU A 36 13.58 9.91 28.26
CA GLU A 36 14.52 10.95 28.72
C GLU A 36 13.82 11.94 29.66
N ARG A 37 12.61 12.39 29.33
CA ARG A 37 11.81 13.30 30.19
C ARG A 37 11.34 12.62 31.49
N ALA A 38 11.14 11.31 31.47
CA ALA A 38 10.80 10.54 32.64
C ALA A 38 12.04 10.19 33.50
N GLY A 39 13.25 10.60 33.08
CA GLY A 39 14.49 10.23 33.76
C GLY A 39 14.82 8.75 33.73
N ALA A 40 14.24 8.01 32.76
CA ALA A 40 14.41 6.57 32.63
C ALA A 40 15.66 6.24 31.82
N GLU A 41 16.53 5.41 32.36
CA GLU A 41 17.73 4.91 31.69
C GLU A 41 17.49 3.62 30.92
N ARG A 42 16.32 2.99 31.11
CA ARG A 42 15.95 1.67 30.56
C ARG A 42 14.52 1.64 30.08
N ILE A 43 14.21 0.70 29.21
CA ILE A 43 12.85 0.43 28.80
C ILE A 43 12.21 -0.49 29.84
N THR A 44 11.07 -0.05 30.40
CA THR A 44 10.17 -0.91 31.17
C THR A 44 8.87 -1.13 30.41
N THR A 45 8.19 -2.21 30.68
CA THR A 45 6.89 -2.53 30.09
C THR A 45 5.85 -1.46 30.46
N GLU A 46 5.92 -0.94 31.68
CA GLU A 46 5.03 0.11 32.16
C GLU A 46 5.18 1.40 31.36
N LEU A 47 6.41 1.93 31.23
CA LEU A 47 6.69 3.14 30.44
C LEU A 47 6.34 2.96 28.96
N ALA A 48 6.60 1.77 28.41
CA ALA A 48 6.23 1.46 27.03
C ALA A 48 4.71 1.48 26.82
N LEU A 49 3.94 0.98 27.77
CA LEU A 49 2.47 1.00 27.74
C LEU A 49 1.92 2.41 27.94
N GLU A 50 2.46 3.15 28.89
CA GLU A 50 2.09 4.55 29.12
C GLU A 50 2.27 5.36 27.84
N TRP A 51 3.48 5.34 27.27
CA TRP A 51 3.75 6.05 26.02
C TRP A 51 2.87 5.60 24.87
N ALA A 52 2.64 4.30 24.74
CA ALA A 52 1.79 3.78 23.67
C ALA A 52 0.36 4.33 23.74
N ARG A 53 -0.17 4.54 24.96
CA ARG A 53 -1.54 5.05 25.22
C ARG A 53 -1.66 6.55 25.26
N MET A 54 -0.56 7.33 25.27
CA MET A 54 -0.61 8.79 25.36
C MET A 54 -1.59 9.45 24.37
N PRO A 55 -1.76 8.99 23.12
CA PRO A 55 -2.84 9.48 22.25
C PRO A 55 -4.20 8.93 22.71
N VAL A 56 -4.78 9.49 23.78
CA VAL A 56 -5.98 8.97 24.48
C VAL A 56 -7.20 8.81 23.56
N HIS A 57 -7.34 9.63 22.52
CA HIS A 57 -8.45 9.55 21.56
C HIS A 57 -8.13 8.66 20.35
N ALA A 58 -6.95 8.03 20.32
CA ALA A 58 -6.60 7.15 19.21
C ALA A 58 -7.27 5.78 19.35
N HIS A 59 -7.57 5.18 18.20
CA HIS A 59 -8.11 3.82 18.20
C HIS A 59 -7.12 2.83 18.83
N PRO A 60 -7.55 1.84 19.63
CA PRO A 60 -6.68 0.87 20.31
C PRO A 60 -5.65 0.17 19.41
N HIS A 61 -6.00 -0.04 18.13
CA HIS A 61 -5.04 -0.54 17.13
C HIS A 61 -3.81 0.34 16.97
N TYR A 62 -3.93 1.66 17.09
CA TYR A 62 -2.80 2.58 16.99
C TYR A 62 -1.88 2.45 18.22
N TRP A 63 -2.43 2.26 19.40
CA TRP A 63 -1.65 1.97 20.61
C TRP A 63 -0.86 0.66 20.45
N ARG A 64 -1.51 -0.39 19.94
CA ARG A 64 -0.84 -1.67 19.65
C ARG A 64 0.27 -1.52 18.60
N GLN A 65 0.06 -0.71 17.56
CA GLN A 65 1.09 -0.40 16.57
C GLN A 65 2.28 0.32 17.21
N ARG A 66 2.04 1.34 18.03
CA ARG A 66 3.09 2.05 18.77
C ARG A 66 3.89 1.08 19.63
N LEU A 67 3.23 0.26 20.44
CA LEU A 67 3.87 -0.76 21.29
C LEU A 67 4.66 -1.79 20.46
N SER A 68 4.18 -2.15 19.28
CA SER A 68 4.88 -3.08 18.38
C SER A 68 6.19 -2.50 17.86
N VAL A 69 6.23 -1.20 17.57
CA VAL A 69 7.44 -0.49 17.15
C VAL A 69 8.45 -0.44 18.31
N VAL A 70 7.99 -0.06 19.51
CA VAL A 70 8.83 -0.07 20.73
C VAL A 70 9.39 -1.46 21.00
N ARG A 71 8.58 -2.50 20.90
CA ARG A 71 9.02 -3.90 21.10
C ARG A 71 10.16 -4.30 20.16
N GLY A 72 10.13 -3.82 18.88
CA GLY A 72 11.22 -4.05 17.94
C GLY A 72 12.53 -3.46 18.41
N PHE A 73 12.51 -2.23 18.94
CA PHE A 73 13.67 -1.56 19.52
C PHE A 73 14.09 -2.19 20.85
N ALA A 74 13.15 -2.48 21.74
CA ALA A 74 13.42 -3.12 23.03
C ALA A 74 14.12 -4.48 22.89
N ARG A 75 13.75 -5.31 21.91
CA ARG A 75 14.47 -6.56 21.61
C ARG A 75 15.94 -6.32 21.23
N HIS A 76 16.20 -5.28 20.45
CA HIS A 76 17.57 -4.93 20.10
C HIS A 76 18.32 -4.43 21.33
N LEU A 77 17.72 -3.55 22.11
CA LEU A 77 18.34 -3.00 23.33
C LEU A 77 18.61 -4.10 24.36
N ALA A 78 17.71 -5.06 24.56
CA ALA A 78 17.89 -6.18 25.49
C ALA A 78 19.07 -7.09 25.12
N THR A 79 19.58 -7.07 23.88
CA THR A 79 20.84 -7.77 23.52
C THR A 79 22.09 -7.05 24.04
N ILE A 80 21.97 -5.79 24.42
CA ILE A 80 23.07 -4.92 24.88
C ILE A 80 22.92 -4.64 26.38
N ASP A 81 21.71 -4.35 26.81
CA ASP A 81 21.33 -4.14 28.22
C ASP A 81 20.20 -5.11 28.60
N PRO A 82 20.54 -6.29 29.19
CA PRO A 82 19.56 -7.29 29.58
C PRO A 82 18.54 -6.82 30.65
N ALA A 83 18.79 -5.69 31.31
CA ALA A 83 17.85 -5.12 32.28
C ALA A 83 16.72 -4.32 31.61
N SER A 84 16.81 -4.05 30.31
CA SER A 84 15.70 -3.46 29.51
C SER A 84 14.65 -4.53 29.19
N GLU A 85 13.39 -4.22 29.51
CA GLU A 85 12.28 -5.13 29.30
C GLU A 85 11.77 -5.11 27.86
N VAL A 86 11.33 -6.29 27.37
CA VAL A 86 10.66 -6.41 26.07
C VAL A 86 9.16 -6.60 26.29
N PRO A 87 8.32 -5.59 26.01
CA PRO A 87 6.88 -5.69 26.21
C PRO A 87 6.25 -6.86 25.43
N SER A 88 5.36 -7.63 26.05
CA SER A 88 4.64 -8.72 25.38
C SER A 88 3.74 -8.18 24.24
N LYS A 89 3.46 -9.04 23.23
CA LYS A 89 2.63 -8.67 22.08
C LYS A 89 1.14 -8.48 22.44
N ASP A 90 0.68 -9.08 23.54
CA ASP A 90 -0.75 -9.20 23.86
C ASP A 90 -1.22 -8.24 24.98
N LEU A 91 -0.36 -7.29 25.39
CA LEU A 91 -0.65 -6.34 26.46
C LEU A 91 -1.70 -5.27 26.09
N LEU A 92 -1.95 -5.05 24.81
CA LEU A 92 -2.95 -4.07 24.34
C LEU A 92 -4.02 -4.76 23.50
N PRO A 93 -5.32 -4.47 23.76
CA PRO A 93 -6.41 -4.95 22.91
C PRO A 93 -6.29 -4.33 21.52
N GLY A 94 -6.88 -4.95 20.53
CA GLY A 94 -7.02 -4.36 19.20
C GLY A 94 -6.49 -5.21 18.08
N HIS A 95 -7.22 -6.25 17.73
CA HIS A 95 -7.27 -6.69 16.35
C HIS A 95 -8.04 -5.63 15.58
N ARG A 96 -7.39 -5.06 14.56
CA ARG A 96 -8.14 -4.27 13.58
C ARG A 96 -8.94 -5.26 12.74
N PRO A 97 -10.27 -5.26 12.81
CA PRO A 97 -11.03 -6.06 11.86
C PRO A 97 -10.60 -5.66 10.45
N ARG A 98 -10.30 -6.63 9.60
CA ARG A 98 -10.06 -6.36 8.18
C ARG A 98 -11.37 -5.80 7.61
N ILE A 99 -11.38 -4.51 7.32
CA ILE A 99 -12.53 -3.85 6.71
C ILE A 99 -12.56 -4.29 5.24
N ALA A 100 -13.72 -4.75 4.76
CA ALA A 100 -13.91 -5.07 3.35
C ALA A 100 -13.49 -3.88 2.48
N PRO A 101 -12.72 -4.12 1.41
CA PRO A 101 -12.26 -3.07 0.52
C PRO A 101 -13.45 -2.47 -0.24
N TYR A 102 -13.28 -1.24 -0.70
CA TYR A 102 -14.21 -0.67 -1.67
C TYR A 102 -13.94 -1.31 -3.04
N ILE A 103 -14.99 -1.85 -3.69
CA ILE A 103 -14.91 -2.40 -5.04
C ILE A 103 -15.55 -1.39 -6.00
N TYR A 104 -14.71 -0.80 -6.85
CA TYR A 104 -15.16 0.19 -7.84
C TYR A 104 -15.92 -0.48 -8.98
N THR A 105 -17.01 0.14 -9.42
CA THR A 105 -17.62 -0.19 -10.72
C THR A 105 -16.77 0.36 -11.87
N GLU A 106 -17.01 -0.13 -13.10
CA GLU A 106 -16.33 0.40 -14.28
C GLU A 106 -16.65 1.90 -14.49
N GLN A 107 -17.90 2.27 -14.30
CA GLN A 107 -18.37 3.65 -14.40
C GLN A 107 -17.68 4.58 -13.40
N GLU A 108 -17.47 4.11 -12.17
CA GLU A 108 -16.76 4.89 -11.15
C GLU A 108 -15.28 5.09 -11.49
N ILE A 109 -14.61 4.06 -12.05
CA ILE A 109 -13.24 4.18 -12.53
C ILE A 109 -13.16 5.19 -13.68
N GLN A 110 -14.06 5.12 -14.65
CA GLN A 110 -14.13 6.07 -15.76
C GLN A 110 -14.43 7.49 -15.27
N ALA A 111 -15.35 7.66 -14.34
CA ALA A 111 -15.66 8.95 -13.70
C ALA A 111 -14.44 9.54 -12.98
N LEU A 112 -13.66 8.71 -12.26
CA LEU A 112 -12.40 9.12 -11.63
C LEU A 112 -11.37 9.60 -12.64
N ILE A 113 -11.18 8.86 -13.74
CA ILE A 113 -10.26 9.21 -14.82
C ILE A 113 -10.71 10.51 -15.49
N ALA A 114 -12.00 10.67 -15.75
CA ALA A 114 -12.56 11.89 -16.33
C ALA A 114 -12.39 13.10 -15.40
N ALA A 115 -12.68 12.94 -14.10
CA ALA A 115 -12.46 13.99 -13.11
C ALA A 115 -10.98 14.38 -13.01
N ALA A 116 -10.07 13.41 -13.05
CA ALA A 116 -8.63 13.67 -13.07
C ALA A 116 -8.21 14.50 -14.31
N GLY A 117 -8.89 14.31 -15.44
CA GLY A 117 -8.66 15.08 -16.68
C GLY A 117 -9.00 16.57 -16.57
N ARG A 118 -9.85 16.95 -15.60
CA ARG A 118 -10.20 18.36 -15.34
C ARG A 118 -9.24 19.08 -14.40
N LEU A 119 -8.28 18.37 -13.82
CA LEU A 119 -7.28 19.00 -12.94
C LEU A 119 -6.39 19.98 -13.70
N THR A 120 -5.98 21.04 -13.01
CA THR A 120 -5.04 22.03 -13.53
C THR A 120 -3.72 21.97 -12.74
N PRO A 121 -2.59 22.25 -13.39
CA PRO A 121 -2.35 22.46 -14.83
C PRO A 121 -2.43 21.13 -15.65
N PRO A 122 -2.39 21.19 -17.00
CA PRO A 122 -2.58 20.01 -17.87
C PRO A 122 -1.68 18.82 -17.55
N LEU A 123 -0.42 19.05 -17.18
CA LEU A 123 0.49 17.97 -16.78
C LEU A 123 -0.01 17.25 -15.51
N ARG A 124 -0.63 17.96 -14.58
CA ARG A 124 -1.23 17.36 -13.37
C ARG A 124 -2.43 16.49 -13.75
N ALA A 125 -3.27 16.96 -14.66
CA ALA A 125 -4.38 16.19 -15.19
C ALA A 125 -3.91 14.89 -15.84
N ALA A 126 -3.03 14.98 -16.83
CA ALA A 126 -2.48 13.82 -17.55
C ALA A 126 -1.81 12.83 -16.58
N ARG A 127 -1.07 13.33 -15.60
CA ARG A 127 -0.42 12.51 -14.57
C ARG A 127 -1.43 11.69 -13.76
N HIS A 128 -2.48 12.32 -13.24
CA HIS A 128 -3.45 11.62 -12.39
C HIS A 128 -4.36 10.70 -13.18
N GLN A 129 -4.75 11.07 -14.41
CA GLN A 129 -5.45 10.17 -15.33
C GLN A 129 -4.63 8.89 -15.56
N THR A 130 -3.34 9.07 -15.89
CA THR A 130 -2.44 7.95 -16.17
C THR A 130 -2.17 7.10 -14.92
N LEU A 131 -1.97 7.72 -13.75
CA LEU A 131 -1.79 7.01 -12.48
C LEU A 131 -3.02 6.17 -12.12
N ILE A 132 -4.23 6.76 -12.19
CA ILE A 132 -5.47 6.05 -11.85
C ILE A 132 -5.72 4.91 -12.84
N GLY A 133 -5.58 5.18 -14.13
CA GLY A 133 -5.73 4.14 -15.16
C GLY A 133 -4.73 3.00 -15.00
N LEU A 134 -3.45 3.32 -14.76
CA LEU A 134 -2.42 2.30 -14.55
C LEU A 134 -2.69 1.45 -13.29
N LEU A 135 -3.09 2.08 -12.19
CA LEU A 135 -3.48 1.36 -10.96
C LEU A 135 -4.66 0.42 -11.18
N ALA A 136 -5.67 0.88 -11.94
CA ALA A 136 -6.89 0.11 -12.20
C ALA A 136 -6.62 -1.14 -13.06
N VAL A 137 -5.77 -1.03 -14.09
CA VAL A 137 -5.54 -2.14 -15.04
C VAL A 137 -4.41 -3.07 -14.65
N THR A 138 -3.48 -2.64 -13.79
CA THR A 138 -2.33 -3.46 -13.39
C THR A 138 -2.41 -3.99 -11.96
N GLY A 139 -3.26 -3.41 -11.14
CA GLY A 139 -3.32 -3.73 -9.72
C GLY A 139 -2.01 -3.47 -8.96
N MET A 140 -1.08 -2.68 -9.50
CA MET A 140 0.15 -2.30 -8.81
C MET A 140 -0.18 -1.57 -7.50
N ARG A 141 0.69 -1.71 -6.50
CA ARG A 141 0.54 -0.88 -5.28
C ARG A 141 0.82 0.59 -5.60
N PRO A 142 0.08 1.55 -5.02
CA PRO A 142 0.34 2.97 -5.24
C PRO A 142 1.80 3.38 -5.00
N GLY A 143 2.46 2.77 -4.01
CA GLY A 143 3.88 2.99 -3.75
C GLY A 143 4.79 2.44 -4.86
N GLU A 144 4.49 1.27 -5.42
CA GLU A 144 5.21 0.70 -6.56
C GLU A 144 5.08 1.59 -7.79
N THR A 145 3.85 2.04 -8.09
CA THR A 145 3.58 2.92 -9.24
C THR A 145 4.32 4.25 -9.13
N LEU A 146 4.32 4.87 -7.94
CA LEU A 146 5.04 6.11 -7.70
C LEU A 146 6.56 5.94 -7.67
N ALA A 147 7.06 4.73 -7.38
CA ALA A 147 8.48 4.41 -7.37
C ALA A 147 9.07 4.15 -8.76
N LEU A 148 8.24 3.99 -9.80
CA LEU A 148 8.71 3.77 -11.17
C LEU A 148 9.66 4.87 -11.62
N ASP A 149 10.77 4.45 -12.21
CA ASP A 149 11.69 5.30 -12.95
C ASP A 149 11.41 5.20 -14.46
N ARG A 150 12.00 6.07 -15.25
CA ARG A 150 11.78 6.11 -16.71
C ARG A 150 12.14 4.78 -17.39
N HIS A 151 13.24 4.15 -16.95
CA HIS A 151 13.73 2.89 -17.51
C HIS A 151 12.89 1.67 -17.06
N ASP A 152 12.06 1.81 -16.03
CA ASP A 152 11.14 0.75 -15.61
C ASP A 152 9.91 0.64 -16.52
N VAL A 153 9.66 1.63 -17.39
CA VAL A 153 8.49 1.68 -18.27
C VAL A 153 8.93 1.51 -19.71
N ASP A 154 8.86 0.28 -20.20
CA ASP A 154 9.16 -0.01 -21.60
C ASP A 154 7.94 0.24 -22.48
N LEU A 155 7.88 1.44 -23.03
CA LEU A 155 6.80 1.84 -23.94
C LEU A 155 6.90 1.18 -25.31
N ARG A 156 8.05 0.58 -25.69
CA ARG A 156 8.24 -0.10 -26.96
C ARG A 156 7.66 -1.49 -26.91
N HIS A 157 8.02 -2.27 -25.89
CA HIS A 157 7.55 -3.65 -25.72
C HIS A 157 6.25 -3.74 -24.92
N GLY A 158 5.81 -2.62 -24.32
CA GLY A 158 4.54 -2.57 -23.58
C GLY A 158 4.59 -3.27 -22.24
N THR A 159 5.68 -3.12 -21.49
CA THR A 159 5.85 -3.69 -20.17
C THR A 159 6.26 -2.67 -19.11
N VAL A 160 5.90 -2.95 -17.86
CA VAL A 160 6.41 -2.22 -16.69
C VAL A 160 7.19 -3.19 -15.81
N HIS A 161 8.42 -2.84 -15.55
CA HIS A 161 9.28 -3.57 -14.62
C HIS A 161 9.07 -3.05 -13.20
N VAL A 162 8.41 -3.85 -12.35
CA VAL A 162 8.20 -3.52 -10.94
C VAL A 162 9.37 -4.05 -10.14
N ARG A 163 10.25 -3.14 -9.74
CA ARG A 163 11.42 -3.48 -8.92
C ARG A 163 10.99 -3.99 -7.55
N ALA A 164 11.69 -4.97 -7.05
CA ALA A 164 11.48 -5.46 -5.71
C ALA A 164 11.84 -4.37 -4.69
N GLY A 165 10.86 -3.88 -3.94
CA GLY A 165 11.15 -3.36 -2.61
C GLY A 165 11.59 -4.54 -1.75
N LYS A 166 12.37 -4.27 -0.67
CA LYS A 166 12.93 -5.27 0.24
C LYS A 166 12.10 -6.55 0.36
N GLN A 167 12.72 -7.71 0.08
CA GLN A 167 12.14 -9.07 0.15
C GLN A 167 11.01 -9.39 -0.86
N LYS A 168 10.79 -8.58 -1.88
CA LYS A 168 9.76 -8.83 -2.89
C LYS A 168 10.40 -9.22 -4.21
N LYS A 169 9.81 -10.21 -4.88
CA LYS A 169 10.21 -10.64 -6.21
C LYS A 169 9.97 -9.49 -7.20
N GLN A 170 10.93 -9.25 -8.08
CA GLN A 170 10.75 -8.42 -9.27
C GLN A 170 9.69 -9.07 -10.16
N ARG A 171 8.91 -8.26 -10.85
CA ARG A 171 7.96 -8.77 -11.84
C ARG A 171 7.80 -7.80 -13.00
N GLU A 172 7.52 -8.35 -14.13
CA GLU A 172 7.08 -7.59 -15.30
C GLU A 172 5.56 -7.63 -15.41
N VAL A 173 4.98 -6.48 -15.70
CA VAL A 173 3.55 -6.32 -15.88
C VAL A 173 3.29 -5.90 -17.32
N PRO A 174 2.67 -6.79 -18.14
CA PRO A 174 2.32 -6.44 -19.51
C PRO A 174 1.21 -5.39 -19.53
N LEU A 175 1.26 -4.50 -20.52
CA LEU A 175 0.34 -3.40 -20.68
C LEU A 175 -0.49 -3.56 -21.96
N HIS A 176 -1.78 -3.27 -21.86
CA HIS A 176 -2.64 -3.17 -23.02
C HIS A 176 -2.24 -1.94 -23.89
N PRO A 177 -2.41 -1.98 -25.22
CA PRO A 177 -2.04 -0.87 -26.12
C PRO A 177 -2.65 0.48 -25.73
N SER A 178 -3.87 0.52 -25.20
CA SER A 178 -4.50 1.76 -24.71
C SER A 178 -3.76 2.38 -23.53
N THR A 179 -3.26 1.55 -22.61
CA THR A 179 -2.46 1.98 -21.46
C THR A 179 -1.11 2.53 -21.91
N ILE A 180 -0.48 1.87 -22.90
CA ILE A 180 0.77 2.35 -23.50
C ILE A 180 0.56 3.73 -24.13
N ARG A 181 -0.54 3.95 -24.85
CA ARG A 181 -0.88 5.27 -25.41
C ARG A 181 -1.01 6.35 -24.33
N ALA A 182 -1.71 6.06 -23.25
CA ALA A 182 -1.86 6.99 -22.13
C ALA A 182 -0.50 7.35 -21.48
N LEU A 183 0.35 6.35 -21.25
CA LEU A 183 1.70 6.54 -20.72
C LEU A 183 2.59 7.36 -21.65
N ARG A 184 2.53 7.11 -22.98
CA ARG A 184 3.24 7.92 -24.00
C ARG A 184 2.77 9.37 -24.03
N ASN A 185 1.46 9.59 -23.92
CA ASN A 185 0.91 10.95 -23.88
C ASN A 185 1.38 11.72 -22.66
N TYR A 186 1.33 11.07 -21.49
CA TYR A 186 1.87 11.67 -20.27
C TYR A 186 3.38 11.93 -20.39
N ALA A 187 4.17 10.97 -20.88
CA ALA A 187 5.61 11.12 -21.04
C ALA A 187 5.96 12.31 -21.94
N ARG A 188 5.25 12.48 -23.08
CA ARG A 188 5.46 13.64 -23.97
C ARG A 188 5.19 14.97 -23.27
N LEU A 189 4.08 15.09 -22.53
CA LEU A 189 3.75 16.31 -21.79
C LEU A 189 4.77 16.59 -20.67
N ARG A 190 5.20 15.53 -19.98
CA ARG A 190 6.24 15.62 -18.94
C ARG A 190 7.55 16.11 -19.52
N ASP A 191 8.03 15.48 -20.61
CA ASP A 191 9.33 15.77 -21.20
C ASP A 191 9.36 17.15 -21.86
N ALA A 192 8.25 17.60 -22.46
CA ALA A 192 8.10 18.97 -22.96
C ALA A 192 8.16 20.01 -21.82
N ARG A 193 7.63 19.69 -20.63
CA ARG A 193 7.64 20.62 -19.48
C ARG A 193 8.93 20.56 -18.68
N PHE A 194 9.59 19.42 -18.64
CA PHE A 194 10.82 19.15 -17.90
C PHE A 194 11.77 18.32 -18.80
N PRO A 195 12.50 18.98 -19.72
CA PRO A 195 13.45 18.28 -20.61
C PRO A 195 14.56 17.56 -19.81
N GLU A 196 15.03 18.18 -18.74
CA GLU A 196 16.06 17.66 -17.85
C GLU A 196 15.55 17.59 -16.40
N PRO A 197 14.73 16.60 -16.06
CA PRO A 197 14.21 16.49 -14.70
C PRO A 197 15.32 16.08 -13.71
N SER A 198 15.28 16.66 -12.51
CA SER A 198 16.24 16.37 -11.43
C SER A 198 16.04 14.97 -10.76
N THR A 199 15.24 14.11 -11.39
CA THR A 199 14.92 12.78 -10.85
C THR A 199 14.69 11.79 -12.00
N PRO A 200 15.10 10.52 -11.86
CA PRO A 200 14.79 9.47 -12.83
C PRO A 200 13.30 9.07 -12.82
N ALA A 201 12.48 9.59 -11.90
CA ALA A 201 11.10 9.18 -11.73
C ALA A 201 10.27 9.30 -13.01
N PHE A 202 9.46 8.26 -13.28
CA PHE A 202 8.51 8.31 -14.38
C PHE A 202 7.39 9.32 -14.11
N PHE A 203 6.81 9.29 -12.90
CA PHE A 203 5.79 10.25 -12.47
C PHE A 203 6.41 11.38 -11.65
N ILE A 204 6.32 12.61 -12.18
CA ILE A 204 6.88 13.79 -11.53
C ILE A 204 5.81 14.83 -11.19
N GLY A 205 6.05 15.56 -10.10
CA GLY A 205 5.21 16.63 -9.59
C GLY A 205 5.48 17.98 -10.28
N ALA A 206 4.83 19.03 -9.77
CA ALA A 206 4.92 20.38 -10.30
C ALA A 206 6.34 20.98 -10.32
N ARG A 207 7.24 20.47 -9.48
CA ARG A 207 8.63 20.93 -9.36
C ARG A 207 9.64 19.99 -10.05
N GLY A 208 9.20 19.13 -10.96
CA GLY A 208 10.09 18.16 -11.63
C GLY A 208 10.64 17.05 -10.71
N ARG A 209 10.13 16.90 -9.50
CA ARG A 209 10.53 15.86 -8.54
C ARG A 209 9.51 14.72 -8.50
N ARG A 210 9.92 13.53 -8.02
CA ARG A 210 9.02 12.39 -7.80
C ARG A 210 7.78 12.80 -7.00
N VAL A 211 6.61 12.30 -7.41
CA VAL A 211 5.34 12.57 -6.75
C VAL A 211 5.33 11.91 -5.36
N PRO A 212 5.12 12.66 -4.28
CA PRO A 212 4.97 12.09 -2.95
C PRO A 212 3.65 11.33 -2.83
N ARG A 213 3.65 10.21 -2.08
CA ARG A 213 2.43 9.43 -1.81
C ARG A 213 1.29 10.26 -1.20
N GLY A 214 1.64 11.24 -0.35
CA GLY A 214 0.67 12.15 0.24
C GLY A 214 -0.05 13.02 -0.79
N GLU A 215 0.62 13.43 -1.89
CA GLU A 215 0.01 14.18 -2.98
C GLU A 215 -1.03 13.31 -3.73
N LEU A 216 -0.66 12.07 -4.08
CA LEU A 216 -1.60 11.13 -4.71
C LEU A 216 -2.85 10.94 -3.84
N ASN A 217 -2.66 10.66 -2.56
CA ASN A 217 -3.79 10.41 -1.64
C ASN A 217 -4.69 11.65 -1.50
N ARG A 218 -4.14 12.86 -1.35
CA ARG A 218 -4.94 14.09 -1.26
C ARG A 218 -5.72 14.35 -2.53
N THR A 219 -5.06 14.26 -3.70
CA THR A 219 -5.74 14.49 -4.97
C THR A 219 -6.82 13.44 -5.21
N PHE A 220 -6.54 12.18 -4.95
CA PHE A 220 -7.51 11.09 -5.08
C PHE A 220 -8.74 11.31 -4.17
N THR A 221 -8.52 11.73 -2.93
CA THR A 221 -9.60 12.10 -2.01
C THR A 221 -10.48 13.23 -2.55
N THR A 222 -9.88 14.25 -3.17
CA THR A 222 -10.65 15.34 -3.81
C THR A 222 -11.49 14.81 -4.96
N LEU A 223 -10.92 13.96 -5.82
CA LEU A 223 -11.64 13.35 -6.94
C LEU A 223 -12.80 12.46 -6.49
N ILE A 224 -12.62 11.65 -5.44
CA ILE A 224 -13.67 10.82 -4.84
C ILE A 224 -14.86 11.68 -4.39
N ARG A 225 -14.62 12.83 -3.77
CA ARG A 225 -15.67 13.77 -3.37
C ARG A 225 -16.36 14.40 -4.58
N GLU A 226 -15.58 14.81 -5.58
CA GLU A 226 -16.10 15.43 -6.81
C GLU A 226 -17.08 14.52 -7.55
N ILE A 227 -16.82 13.22 -7.58
CA ILE A 227 -17.69 12.22 -8.23
C ILE A 227 -18.76 11.65 -7.29
N GLY A 228 -18.89 12.21 -6.06
CA GLY A 228 -19.93 11.85 -5.11
C GLY A 228 -19.82 10.47 -4.48
N LEU A 229 -18.60 9.89 -4.40
CA LEU A 229 -18.35 8.61 -3.74
C LEU A 229 -18.00 8.75 -2.25
N ASP A 230 -17.78 9.96 -1.75
CA ASP A 230 -17.50 10.21 -0.34
C ASP A 230 -18.80 10.06 0.47
N GLY A 231 -18.86 9.08 1.38
CA GLY A 231 -20.02 8.87 2.24
C GLY A 231 -21.11 7.92 1.74
N ARG A 232 -20.99 7.30 0.59
CA ARG A 232 -21.93 6.27 0.13
C ARG A 232 -21.75 4.97 0.92
N GLY A 233 -22.37 4.88 2.10
CA GLY A 233 -22.70 3.62 2.83
C GLY A 233 -21.56 2.60 3.02
N ALA A 234 -20.43 2.84 2.45
CA ALA A 234 -19.30 1.92 2.48
C ALA A 234 -18.64 1.95 3.86
N ARG A 235 -18.43 0.79 4.44
CA ARG A 235 -17.67 0.60 5.69
C ARG A 235 -16.23 1.14 5.60
N ALA A 236 -15.74 1.40 4.39
CA ALA A 236 -14.43 1.99 4.12
C ALA A 236 -14.52 3.11 3.08
N ARG A 237 -13.81 4.21 3.34
CA ARG A 237 -13.65 5.30 2.36
C ARG A 237 -12.83 4.80 1.17
N PRO A 238 -13.27 5.04 -0.10
CA PRO A 238 -12.53 4.64 -1.30
C PRO A 238 -11.11 5.20 -1.33
N ARG A 239 -10.12 4.35 -1.65
CA ARG A 239 -8.68 4.68 -1.65
C ARG A 239 -8.02 4.23 -2.96
N PRO A 240 -6.86 4.81 -3.33
CA PRO A 240 -6.11 4.34 -4.52
C PRO A 240 -5.76 2.85 -4.48
N HIS A 241 -5.55 2.28 -3.29
CA HIS A 241 -5.23 0.86 -3.13
C HIS A 241 -6.42 -0.06 -3.44
N ASP A 242 -7.63 0.45 -3.30
CA ASP A 242 -8.85 -0.33 -3.55
C ASP A 242 -9.07 -0.61 -5.05
N LEU A 243 -8.41 0.13 -5.95
CA LEU A 243 -8.34 -0.22 -7.39
C LEU A 243 -7.68 -1.58 -7.63
N ARG A 244 -6.65 -1.91 -6.84
CA ARG A 244 -6.02 -3.24 -6.86
C ARG A 244 -6.96 -4.33 -6.33
N HIS A 245 -7.70 -4.05 -5.27
CA HIS A 245 -8.71 -4.96 -4.75
C HIS A 245 -9.80 -5.20 -5.79
N THR A 246 -10.23 -4.14 -6.47
CA THR A 246 -11.21 -4.21 -7.55
C THR A 246 -10.72 -5.11 -8.70
N LEU A 247 -9.49 -4.93 -9.15
CA LEU A 247 -8.92 -5.79 -10.20
C LEU A 247 -8.91 -7.26 -9.77
N ALA A 248 -8.44 -7.54 -8.55
CA ALA A 248 -8.36 -8.91 -8.04
C ALA A 248 -9.75 -9.58 -7.98
N VAL A 249 -10.74 -8.87 -7.42
CA VAL A 249 -12.12 -9.37 -7.29
C VAL A 249 -12.75 -9.59 -8.67
N ARG A 250 -12.64 -8.64 -9.59
CA ARG A 250 -13.18 -8.78 -10.95
C ARG A 250 -12.56 -9.95 -11.69
N THR A 251 -11.24 -10.12 -11.59
CA THR A 251 -10.56 -11.27 -12.21
C THR A 251 -11.09 -12.60 -11.69
N LEU A 252 -11.35 -12.70 -10.39
CA LEU A 252 -11.95 -13.91 -9.80
C LEU A 252 -13.40 -14.12 -10.25
N LEU A 253 -14.19 -13.05 -10.30
CA LEU A 253 -15.57 -13.09 -10.80
C LEU A 253 -15.63 -13.49 -12.27
N ASP A 254 -14.70 -13.00 -13.13
CA ASP A 254 -14.65 -13.34 -14.55
C ASP A 254 -14.23 -14.80 -14.81
N TRP A 255 -13.41 -15.37 -13.95
CA TRP A 255 -12.99 -16.77 -14.07
C TRP A 255 -14.10 -17.77 -13.76
N HIS A 256 -15.02 -17.42 -12.87
CA HIS A 256 -16.06 -18.31 -12.42
C HIS A 256 -17.06 -18.72 -13.55
N PRO A 257 -17.70 -17.79 -14.29
CA PRO A 257 -18.60 -18.12 -15.37
C PRO A 257 -17.90 -18.82 -16.54
N ALA A 258 -16.60 -18.57 -16.72
CA ALA A 258 -15.78 -19.20 -17.74
C ALA A 258 -15.38 -20.65 -17.42
N GLY A 259 -15.89 -21.23 -16.31
CA GLY A 259 -15.58 -22.60 -15.89
C GLY A 259 -14.10 -22.83 -15.55
N GLN A 260 -13.37 -21.77 -15.25
CA GLN A 260 -11.94 -21.85 -14.96
C GLN A 260 -11.70 -22.39 -13.55
N ASP A 261 -10.68 -23.22 -13.41
CA ASP A 261 -10.22 -23.71 -12.12
C ASP A 261 -9.55 -22.55 -11.34
N ILE A 262 -10.29 -22.00 -10.38
CA ILE A 262 -9.84 -20.85 -9.57
C ILE A 262 -8.60 -21.23 -8.75
N ASP A 263 -8.57 -22.42 -8.15
CA ASP A 263 -7.45 -22.84 -7.29
C ASP A 263 -6.15 -22.95 -8.09
N ARG A 264 -6.24 -23.50 -9.30
CA ARG A 264 -5.09 -23.61 -10.21
C ARG A 264 -4.61 -22.22 -10.70
N ARG A 265 -5.49 -21.23 -10.82
CA ARG A 265 -5.17 -19.88 -11.30
C ARG A 265 -4.82 -18.89 -10.19
N MET A 266 -5.20 -19.16 -8.96
CA MET A 266 -4.91 -18.30 -7.82
C MET A 266 -3.40 -17.96 -7.65
N PRO A 267 -2.45 -18.91 -7.82
CA PRO A 267 -1.03 -18.59 -7.79
C PRO A 267 -0.60 -17.61 -8.89
N LEU A 268 -1.21 -17.67 -10.08
CA LEU A 268 -0.92 -16.73 -11.17
C LEU A 268 -1.37 -15.31 -10.84
N LEU A 269 -2.59 -15.16 -10.30
CA LEU A 269 -3.10 -13.87 -9.83
C LEU A 269 -2.22 -13.34 -8.68
N SER A 270 -1.83 -14.20 -7.76
CA SER A 270 -0.94 -13.86 -6.64
C SER A 270 0.42 -13.35 -7.15
N ALA A 271 1.00 -14.02 -8.14
CA ALA A 271 2.26 -13.61 -8.78
C ALA A 271 2.11 -12.30 -9.54
N PHE A 272 1.05 -12.14 -10.34
CA PHE A 272 0.75 -10.91 -11.09
C PHE A 272 0.61 -9.70 -10.15
N LEU A 273 -0.14 -9.86 -9.08
CA LEU A 273 -0.29 -8.84 -8.05
C LEU A 273 1.01 -8.63 -7.23
N GLY A 274 1.94 -9.58 -7.19
CA GLY A 274 3.14 -9.55 -6.37
C GLY A 274 2.81 -9.69 -4.87
N HIS A 275 1.95 -10.64 -4.53
CA HIS A 275 1.76 -11.07 -3.14
C HIS A 275 2.90 -12.01 -2.76
N VAL A 276 3.50 -11.76 -1.59
CA VAL A 276 4.55 -12.63 -1.01
C VAL A 276 3.91 -13.89 -0.46
N ASP A 277 2.74 -13.74 0.16
CA ASP A 277 1.95 -14.79 0.76
C ASP A 277 0.63 -14.94 -0.01
N PRO A 278 0.34 -16.13 -0.60
CA PRO A 278 -0.92 -16.40 -1.27
C PRO A 278 -2.16 -16.15 -0.42
N SER A 279 -2.08 -16.29 0.90
CA SER A 279 -3.19 -15.99 1.83
C SER A 279 -3.75 -14.57 1.66
N SER A 280 -2.90 -13.64 1.21
CA SER A 280 -3.31 -12.28 0.86
C SER A 280 -4.23 -12.21 -0.36
N THR A 281 -4.21 -13.23 -1.24
CA THR A 281 -5.10 -13.33 -2.39
C THR A 281 -6.36 -14.11 -2.02
N TYR A 282 -6.23 -15.19 -1.26
CA TYR A 282 -7.37 -15.97 -0.76
C TYR A 282 -8.32 -15.13 0.10
N TRP A 283 -7.81 -14.13 0.80
CA TRP A 283 -8.65 -13.20 1.58
C TRP A 283 -9.74 -12.52 0.74
N TYR A 284 -9.55 -12.33 -0.59
CA TYR A 284 -10.60 -11.75 -1.43
C TYR A 284 -11.83 -12.65 -1.52
N LEU A 285 -11.66 -13.95 -1.44
CA LEU A 285 -12.77 -14.92 -1.46
C LEU A 285 -13.65 -14.78 -0.21
N GLU A 286 -13.06 -14.42 0.93
CA GLU A 286 -13.78 -14.25 2.20
C GLU A 286 -14.39 -12.84 2.37
N ALA A 287 -13.78 -11.83 1.71
CA ALA A 287 -14.09 -10.42 1.98
C ALA A 287 -15.21 -9.86 1.08
N VAL A 288 -15.62 -10.57 0.03
CA VAL A 288 -16.56 -10.09 -0.99
C VAL A 288 -17.77 -11.02 -1.03
N PRO A 289 -18.98 -10.53 -0.65
CA PRO A 289 -20.19 -11.34 -0.57
C PRO A 289 -20.50 -12.09 -1.88
N GLU A 290 -20.30 -11.45 -3.02
CA GLU A 290 -20.54 -12.02 -4.35
C GLU A 290 -19.65 -13.24 -4.60
N LEU A 291 -18.40 -13.23 -4.13
CA LEU A 291 -17.50 -14.37 -4.20
C LEU A 291 -17.88 -15.48 -3.22
N LEU A 292 -18.39 -15.13 -2.03
CA LEU A 292 -18.92 -16.10 -1.07
C LEU A 292 -20.15 -16.83 -1.61
N GLU A 293 -21.08 -16.12 -2.25
CA GLU A 293 -22.25 -16.74 -2.91
C GLU A 293 -21.83 -17.72 -4.01
N LEU A 294 -20.81 -17.36 -4.80
CA LEU A 294 -20.28 -18.24 -5.84
C LEU A 294 -19.67 -19.52 -5.27
N ILE A 295 -18.94 -19.40 -4.15
CA ILE A 295 -18.36 -20.54 -3.44
C ILE A 295 -19.47 -21.43 -2.88
N SER A 296 -20.51 -20.86 -2.24
CA SER A 296 -21.63 -21.60 -1.70
C SER A 296 -22.37 -22.40 -2.79
N ARG A 297 -22.68 -21.79 -3.92
CA ARG A 297 -23.32 -22.46 -5.07
C ARG A 297 -22.50 -23.62 -5.62
N ARG A 298 -21.15 -23.50 -5.60
CA ARG A 298 -20.26 -24.58 -6.05
C ARG A 298 -20.21 -25.75 -5.06
N LEU A 299 -20.30 -25.48 -3.77
CA LEU A 299 -20.36 -26.50 -2.72
C LEU A 299 -21.70 -27.25 -2.70
N GLU A 300 -22.78 -26.62 -3.17
CA GLU A 300 -24.13 -27.21 -3.29
C GLU A 300 -24.29 -28.08 -4.56
N GLN A 301 -23.41 -27.92 -5.55
CA GLN A 301 -23.39 -28.78 -6.73
C GLN A 301 -22.63 -30.07 -6.40
N PRO A 302 -23.27 -31.26 -6.53
CA PRO A 302 -22.53 -32.50 -6.32
C PRO A 302 -21.37 -32.60 -7.32
N PRO A 303 -20.23 -33.20 -6.93
CA PRO A 303 -19.14 -33.42 -7.88
C PRO A 303 -19.67 -34.22 -9.09
N GLU A 304 -19.42 -33.70 -10.29
CA GLU A 304 -19.62 -34.48 -11.49
C GLU A 304 -18.73 -35.72 -11.37
N VAL A 305 -19.37 -36.88 -11.13
CA VAL A 305 -18.70 -38.17 -11.11
C VAL A 305 -18.32 -38.47 -12.57
N LEU A 306 -17.02 -38.39 -12.84
CA LEU A 306 -16.41 -38.91 -14.07
C LEU A 306 -16.48 -40.42 -14.09
#